data_67af052f9e70543b593620d72c9c935e
#
_entry.id   67af052f9e70543b593620d72c9c935e
#
_cell.length_a   1.000
_cell.length_b   1.000
_cell.length_c   1.000
_cell.angle_alpha   90.00
_cell.angle_beta   90.00
_cell.angle_gamma   90.00
#
_symmetry.space_group_name_H-M   'P 1'
#
loop_
_entity.id
_entity.type
_entity.pdbx_description
1 polymer ?
#
loop_
_entity_poly.entity_id
_entity_poly.type
_entity_poly.pdbx_seq_one_letter_code
_entity_poly.pdbx_strand_id
1 'polypeptide(L)'
;MLEVQRPTVNSSCVLYKITFHGRLIKIVLKFQSMTRDASRPSFRVASPTFSPLYRQIKEFLIRSLEEGEWGPGEAIPSEGELAARFNVSQGTVRKAVDEMAADNLLVRRQGKGTFVATHDDPRSFY
;
A
#
# COMPACT_ATOMS: atom_id res chain seq x y z
N MET A 1 -16.97 -20.40 -26.59
CA MET A 1 -16.58 -19.51 -27.71
C MET A 1 -16.54 -18.09 -27.21
N LEU A 2 -15.39 -17.48 -27.29
CA LEU A 2 -15.20 -16.07 -26.98
C LEU A 2 -15.53 -15.26 -28.25
N GLU A 3 -16.68 -14.63 -28.30
CA GLU A 3 -17.03 -13.69 -29.35
C GLU A 3 -16.61 -12.28 -28.91
N VAL A 4 -15.54 -11.76 -29.51
CA VAL A 4 -15.06 -10.40 -29.30
C VAL A 4 -15.81 -9.48 -30.27
N GLN A 5 -16.84 -8.79 -29.79
CA GLN A 5 -17.47 -7.73 -30.57
C GLN A 5 -16.56 -6.51 -30.63
N ARG A 6 -16.32 -5.99 -31.84
CA ARG A 6 -15.50 -4.82 -32.08
C ARG A 6 -16.02 -3.61 -31.30
N PRO A 7 -15.13 -2.85 -30.69
CA PRO A 7 -15.53 -1.65 -29.96
C PRO A 7 -16.08 -0.61 -30.92
N THR A 8 -17.26 -0.08 -30.64
CA THR A 8 -17.76 1.12 -31.29
C THR A 8 -16.93 2.31 -30.80
N VAL A 9 -16.19 2.88 -31.76
CA VAL A 9 -15.33 4.03 -31.51
C VAL A 9 -16.20 5.27 -31.30
N ASN A 10 -16.41 5.63 -30.04
CA ASN A 10 -16.65 7.04 -29.69
C ASN A 10 -16.33 7.25 -28.22
N SER A 11 -15.39 8.19 -27.98
CA SER A 11 -14.91 8.63 -26.68
C SER A 11 -14.26 7.55 -25.79
N SER A 12 -13.15 7.90 -25.27
CA SER A 12 -12.27 7.44 -24.17
C SER A 12 -12.63 6.20 -23.30
N CYS A 13 -13.72 5.52 -23.53
CA CYS A 13 -14.14 4.31 -22.83
C CYS A 13 -14.43 3.20 -23.83
N VAL A 14 -13.55 2.20 -23.89
CA VAL A 14 -13.79 0.99 -24.67
C VAL A 14 -14.53 0.00 -23.80
N LEU A 15 -15.78 -0.28 -24.12
CA LEU A 15 -16.61 -1.29 -23.48
C LEU A 15 -16.32 -2.65 -24.11
N TYR A 16 -15.64 -3.54 -23.42
CA TYR A 16 -15.52 -4.93 -23.81
C TYR A 16 -16.66 -5.74 -23.18
N LYS A 17 -17.46 -6.37 -24.01
CA LYS A 17 -18.43 -7.37 -23.56
C LYS A 17 -17.75 -8.73 -23.60
N ILE A 18 -17.41 -9.27 -22.46
CA ILE A 18 -16.89 -10.63 -22.34
C ILE A 18 -18.03 -11.51 -21.84
N THR A 19 -18.39 -12.51 -22.62
CA THR A 19 -19.37 -13.52 -22.20
C THR A 19 -18.61 -14.67 -21.53
N PHE A 20 -18.72 -14.75 -20.21
CA PHE A 20 -18.15 -15.86 -19.43
C PHE A 20 -19.28 -16.63 -18.76
N HIS A 21 -19.40 -17.92 -19.02
CA HIS A 21 -20.44 -18.82 -18.47
C HIS A 21 -21.89 -18.30 -18.62
N GLY A 22 -22.24 -17.77 -19.78
CA GLY A 22 -23.61 -17.30 -20.05
C GLY A 22 -24.01 -16.01 -19.33
N ARG A 23 -23.11 -15.33 -18.65
CA ARG A 23 -23.32 -14.02 -18.04
C ARG A 23 -22.53 -12.94 -18.77
N LEU A 24 -23.22 -11.90 -19.21
CA LEU A 24 -22.59 -10.71 -19.74
C LEU A 24 -21.94 -9.92 -18.60
N ILE A 25 -20.61 -9.94 -18.53
CA ILE A 25 -19.87 -9.08 -17.63
C ILE A 25 -19.39 -7.86 -18.42
N LYS A 26 -19.91 -6.69 -18.10
CA LYS A 26 -19.44 -5.42 -18.64
C LYS A 26 -18.17 -5.02 -17.89
N ILE A 27 -17.03 -5.21 -18.49
CA ILE A 27 -15.76 -4.67 -17.97
C ILE A 27 -15.52 -3.34 -18.66
N VAL A 28 -15.60 -2.24 -17.91
CA VAL A 28 -15.20 -0.92 -18.37
C VAL A 28 -13.70 -0.79 -18.19
N LEU A 29 -12.93 -1.10 -19.22
CA LEU A 29 -11.52 -0.74 -19.28
C LEU A 29 -11.41 0.71 -19.73
N LYS A 30 -11.10 1.61 -18.82
CA LYS A 30 -10.64 2.95 -19.18
C LYS A 30 -9.28 2.82 -19.85
N PHE A 31 -9.29 2.76 -21.16
CA PHE A 31 -8.08 2.97 -21.94
C PHE A 31 -7.84 4.48 -21.96
N GLN A 32 -6.94 4.96 -21.11
CA GLN A 32 -6.37 6.28 -21.34
C GLN A 32 -5.56 6.19 -22.63
N SER A 33 -6.14 6.68 -23.72
CA SER A 33 -5.39 6.91 -24.92
C SER A 33 -4.22 7.83 -24.56
N MET A 34 -3.00 7.28 -24.56
CA MET A 34 -1.81 8.10 -24.63
C MET A 34 -1.87 8.83 -25.97
N THR A 35 -2.59 9.93 -26.02
CA THR A 35 -2.32 10.92 -27.04
C THR A 35 -0.92 11.43 -26.75
N ARG A 36 0.04 11.06 -27.59
CA ARG A 36 1.32 11.74 -27.64
C ARG A 36 1.02 13.17 -28.07
N ASP A 37 0.66 13.98 -27.10
CA ASP A 37 0.67 15.41 -27.30
C ASP A 37 2.14 15.82 -27.36
N ALA A 38 2.59 16.16 -28.56
CA ALA A 38 3.96 16.62 -28.84
C ALA A 38 4.22 18.04 -28.34
N SER A 39 3.29 18.64 -27.60
CA SER A 39 3.57 19.80 -26.77
C SER A 39 4.32 19.29 -25.54
N ARG A 40 5.64 19.51 -25.55
CA ARG A 40 6.52 19.31 -24.42
C ARG A 40 5.76 19.68 -23.15
N PRO A 41 5.41 18.74 -22.27
CA PRO A 41 5.09 19.13 -20.93
C PRO A 41 6.36 19.83 -20.43
N SER A 42 6.26 21.10 -20.13
CA SER A 42 7.23 21.73 -19.26
C SER A 42 7.39 20.75 -18.11
N PHE A 43 8.55 20.13 -18.06
CA PHE A 43 8.93 19.25 -16.97
C PHE A 43 8.95 20.13 -15.73
N ARG A 44 7.76 20.42 -15.21
CA ARG A 44 7.67 20.64 -13.78
C ARG A 44 8.14 19.32 -13.25
N VAL A 45 9.38 19.29 -12.84
CA VAL A 45 9.86 18.30 -11.91
C VAL A 45 8.91 18.40 -10.73
N ALA A 46 7.74 17.75 -10.84
CA ALA A 46 7.07 17.29 -9.68
C ALA A 46 8.18 16.52 -8.99
N SER A 47 8.75 17.13 -7.95
CA SER A 47 9.73 16.49 -7.12
C SER A 47 9.25 15.06 -7.01
N PRO A 48 10.09 14.07 -7.39
CA PRO A 48 9.67 12.70 -7.33
C PRO A 48 9.10 12.52 -5.94
N THR A 49 7.82 12.21 -5.85
CA THR A 49 7.20 11.82 -4.59
C THR A 49 7.77 10.45 -4.28
N PHE A 50 9.08 10.42 -4.11
CA PHE A 50 9.77 9.33 -3.47
C PHE A 50 9.32 9.41 -2.03
N SER A 51 8.21 8.76 -1.74
CA SER A 51 7.92 8.44 -0.35
C SER A 51 9.16 7.75 0.16
N PRO A 52 9.86 8.30 1.16
CA PRO A 52 11.03 7.64 1.70
C PRO A 52 10.67 6.20 1.99
N LEU A 53 11.57 5.28 1.72
CA LEU A 53 11.31 3.83 1.82
C LEU A 53 10.70 3.44 3.18
N TYR A 54 11.11 4.10 4.26
CA TYR A 54 10.54 3.88 5.58
C TYR A 54 9.04 4.20 5.68
N ARG A 55 8.55 5.18 4.91
CA ARG A 55 7.10 5.48 4.86
C ARG A 55 6.32 4.37 4.20
N GLN A 56 6.84 3.81 3.11
CA GLN A 56 6.22 2.66 2.45
C GLN A 56 6.14 1.47 3.41
N ILE A 57 7.22 1.21 4.17
CA ILE A 57 7.21 0.16 5.20
C ILE A 57 6.17 0.47 6.28
N LYS A 58 6.10 1.72 6.75
CA LYS A 58 5.09 2.15 7.72
C LYS A 58 3.67 1.88 7.20
N GLU A 59 3.37 2.26 5.96
CA GLU A 59 2.06 2.01 5.33
C GLU A 59 1.73 0.51 5.23
N PHE A 60 2.71 -0.33 4.88
CA PHE A 60 2.53 -1.78 4.88
C PHE A 60 2.24 -2.33 6.26
N LEU A 61 2.97 -1.89 7.27
CA LEU A 61 2.75 -2.33 8.66
C LEU A 61 1.37 -1.88 9.18
N ILE A 62 0.96 -0.66 8.89
CA ILE A 62 -0.38 -0.16 9.25
C ILE A 62 -1.46 -1.01 8.59
N ARG A 63 -1.33 -1.30 7.30
CA ARG A 63 -2.28 -2.17 6.59
C ARG A 63 -2.35 -3.57 7.22
N SER A 64 -1.21 -4.17 7.55
CA SER A 64 -1.18 -5.47 8.23
C SER A 64 -1.89 -5.45 9.59
N LEU A 65 -1.80 -4.32 10.34
CA LEU A 65 -2.55 -4.11 11.57
C LEU A 65 -4.06 -4.01 11.31
N GLU A 66 -4.46 -3.27 10.28
CA GLU A 66 -5.87 -3.10 9.89
C GLU A 66 -6.48 -4.42 9.39
N GLU A 67 -5.71 -5.22 8.68
CA GLU A 67 -6.09 -6.57 8.21
C GLU A 67 -6.14 -7.60 9.36
N GLY A 68 -5.65 -7.24 10.55
CA GLY A 68 -5.64 -8.09 11.72
C GLY A 68 -4.54 -9.16 11.71
N GLU A 69 -3.45 -8.96 10.95
CA GLU A 69 -2.29 -9.86 10.98
C GLU A 69 -1.70 -9.95 12.40
N TRP A 70 -1.75 -8.84 13.15
CA TRP A 70 -1.37 -8.78 14.56
C TRP A 70 -2.46 -8.09 15.38
N GLY A 71 -2.92 -8.78 16.39
CA GLY A 71 -3.93 -8.26 17.30
C GLY A 71 -3.39 -7.24 18.32
N PRO A 72 -4.27 -6.48 18.96
CA PRO A 72 -3.89 -5.58 20.06
C PRO A 72 -3.13 -6.33 21.16
N GLY A 73 -1.95 -5.81 21.54
CA GLY A 73 -1.07 -6.43 22.52
C GLY A 73 -0.22 -7.58 22.00
N GLU A 74 -0.35 -7.96 20.74
CA GLU A 74 0.46 -8.98 20.11
C GLU A 74 1.85 -8.46 19.73
N ALA A 75 2.86 -9.33 19.78
CA ALA A 75 4.22 -8.99 19.37
C ALA A 75 4.34 -9.01 17.84
N ILE A 76 4.84 -7.94 17.27
CA ILE A 76 5.20 -7.92 15.86
C ILE A 76 6.57 -8.57 15.65
N PRO A 77 6.88 -9.06 14.44
CA PRO A 77 8.20 -9.60 14.12
C PRO A 77 9.32 -8.61 14.43
N SER A 78 10.50 -9.12 14.71
CA SER A 78 11.66 -8.28 15.00
C SER A 78 12.04 -7.39 13.81
N GLU A 79 12.72 -6.28 14.07
CA GLU A 79 13.23 -5.39 13.03
C GLU A 79 14.07 -6.12 11.98
N GLY A 80 14.84 -7.13 12.41
CA GLY A 80 15.64 -7.96 11.50
C GLY A 80 14.79 -8.85 10.60
N GLU A 81 13.76 -9.47 11.15
CA GLU A 81 12.82 -10.30 10.38
C GLU A 81 12.01 -9.47 9.38
N LEU A 82 11.54 -8.29 9.81
CA LEU A 82 10.84 -7.34 8.92
C LEU A 82 11.79 -6.83 7.82
N ALA A 83 13.04 -6.54 8.14
CA ALA A 83 14.05 -6.13 7.17
C ALA A 83 14.29 -7.23 6.10
N ALA A 84 14.36 -8.48 6.51
CA ALA A 84 14.48 -9.62 5.61
C ALA A 84 13.21 -9.80 4.77
N ARG A 85 12.02 -9.70 5.37
CA ARG A 85 10.71 -9.84 4.69
C ARG A 85 10.53 -8.78 3.59
N PHE A 86 10.89 -7.53 3.88
CA PHE A 86 10.74 -6.42 2.94
C PHE A 86 11.97 -6.17 2.07
N ASN A 87 13.04 -6.93 2.26
CA ASN A 87 14.32 -6.75 1.56
C ASN A 87 14.87 -5.31 1.67
N VAL A 88 14.86 -4.77 2.87
CA VAL A 88 15.34 -3.42 3.19
C VAL A 88 16.35 -3.47 4.34
N SER A 89 17.04 -2.35 4.59
CA SER A 89 17.94 -2.25 5.74
C SER A 89 17.17 -2.25 7.06
N GLN A 90 17.74 -2.82 8.10
CA GLN A 90 17.17 -2.81 9.46
C GLN A 90 16.95 -1.38 9.96
N GLY A 91 17.82 -0.44 9.59
CA GLY A 91 17.68 0.98 9.93
C GLY A 91 16.42 1.62 9.33
N THR A 92 16.03 1.20 8.11
CA THR A 92 14.79 1.66 7.47
C THR A 92 13.57 1.17 8.23
N VAL A 93 13.56 -0.11 8.62
CA VAL A 93 12.47 -0.69 9.43
C VAL A 93 12.41 -0.03 10.80
N ARG A 94 13.56 0.16 11.46
CA ARG A 94 13.64 0.84 12.77
C ARG A 94 12.99 2.22 12.72
N LYS A 95 13.31 3.01 11.68
CA LYS A 95 12.72 4.34 11.51
C LYS A 95 11.20 4.27 11.34
N ALA A 96 10.68 3.33 10.55
CA ALA A 96 9.24 3.12 10.39
C ALA A 96 8.56 2.76 11.72
N VAL A 97 9.15 1.81 12.46
CA VAL A 97 8.66 1.39 13.78
C VAL A 97 8.73 2.51 14.81
N ASP A 98 9.79 3.35 14.78
CA ASP A 98 9.92 4.51 15.67
C ASP A 98 8.80 5.53 15.42
N GLU A 99 8.47 5.80 14.16
CA GLU A 99 7.35 6.69 13.83
C GLU A 99 6.00 6.09 14.26
N MET A 100 5.79 4.79 14.07
CA MET A 100 4.56 4.12 14.51
C MET A 100 4.45 4.11 16.05
N ALA A 101 5.57 4.01 16.76
CA ALA A 101 5.58 4.14 18.22
C ALA A 101 5.28 5.57 18.67
N ALA A 102 5.76 6.59 17.93
CA ALA A 102 5.41 7.99 18.16
C ALA A 102 3.91 8.27 17.92
N ASP A 103 3.31 7.57 16.96
CA ASP A 103 1.87 7.63 16.67
C ASP A 103 1.02 6.76 17.63
N ASN A 104 1.64 6.18 18.66
CA ASN A 104 1.00 5.28 19.63
C ASN A 104 0.34 4.02 19.02
N LEU A 105 0.78 3.59 17.85
CA LEU A 105 0.32 2.36 17.21
C LEU A 105 1.10 1.14 17.71
N LEU A 106 2.34 1.34 18.12
CA LEU A 106 3.23 0.30 18.63
C LEU A 106 3.85 0.73 19.97
N VAL A 107 4.14 -0.26 20.79
CA VAL A 107 4.84 -0.08 22.08
C VAL A 107 6.12 -0.91 22.08
N ARG A 108 7.25 -0.25 22.30
CA ARG A 108 8.53 -0.94 22.47
C ARG A 108 8.71 -1.34 23.94
N ARG A 109 8.98 -2.61 24.14
CA ARG A 109 9.36 -3.14 25.46
C ARG A 109 10.80 -3.61 25.39
N GLN A 110 11.66 -2.92 26.12
CA GLN A 110 13.08 -3.24 26.15
C GLN A 110 13.30 -4.70 26.56
N GLY A 111 14.11 -5.44 25.77
CA GLY A 111 14.40 -6.84 25.99
C GLY A 111 13.28 -7.83 25.64
N LYS A 112 12.08 -7.34 25.30
CA LYS A 112 10.92 -8.19 24.95
C LYS A 112 10.46 -8.06 23.51
N GLY A 113 10.76 -6.94 22.84
CA GLY A 113 10.35 -6.67 21.47
C GLY A 113 9.37 -5.51 21.32
N THR A 114 8.71 -5.46 20.19
CA THR A 114 7.72 -4.45 19.86
C THR A 114 6.34 -5.08 19.80
N PHE A 115 5.37 -4.45 20.41
CA PHE A 115 3.99 -4.94 20.55
C PHE A 115 3.00 -3.93 19.96
N VAL A 116 1.88 -4.43 19.49
CA VAL A 116 0.78 -3.55 19.07
C VAL A 116 0.20 -2.85 20.30
N ALA A 117 -0.02 -1.54 20.20
CA ALA A 117 -0.59 -0.77 21.30
C ALA A 117 -2.02 -1.26 21.62
N THR A 118 -2.32 -1.37 22.91
CA THR A 118 -3.66 -1.63 23.39
C THR A 118 -4.22 -0.37 24.02
N HIS A 119 -5.53 -0.18 23.98
CA HIS A 119 -6.21 0.96 24.61
C HIS A 119 -5.98 1.03 26.14
N ASP A 120 -5.54 -0.08 26.74
CA ASP A 120 -5.33 -0.20 28.19
C ASP A 120 -3.88 0.07 28.62
N ASP A 121 -2.99 0.46 27.71
CA ASP A 121 -1.62 0.77 28.10
C ASP A 121 -1.54 2.20 28.66
N PRO A 122 -1.31 2.37 29.98
CA PRO A 122 -1.29 3.69 30.63
C PRO A 122 -0.16 4.61 30.12
N ARG A 123 0.74 4.11 29.28
CA ARG A 123 1.80 4.90 28.62
C ARG A 123 1.35 5.58 27.33
N SER A 124 0.13 5.30 26.86
CA SER A 124 -0.45 5.89 25.64
C SER A 124 -0.89 7.35 25.84
N PHE A 125 -0.76 7.91 27.04
CA PHE A 125 -1.24 9.23 27.40
C PHE A 125 -0.14 10.24 27.80
N TYR A 126 1.12 9.94 27.51
CA TYR A 126 2.23 10.89 27.78
C TYR A 126 3.06 11.15 26.54
#